data_9f9f1a7e334ecf29f19cca908590bec1
#
_entry.id   9f9f1a7e334ecf29f19cca908590bec1
#
_cell.length_a   1.000
_cell.length_b   1.000
_cell.length_c   1.000
_cell.angle_alpha   90.00
_cell.angle_beta   90.00
_cell.angle_gamma   90.00
#
_symmetry.space_group_name_H-M   'P 1'
#
loop_
_entity.id
_entity.type
_entity.pdbx_description
1 polymer ?
#
loop_
_entity_poly.entity_id
_entity_poly.type
_entity_poly.pdbx_seq_one_letter_code
_entity_poly.pdbx_strand_id
1 'polypeptide(L)'
;QHQEGKRNKIIQFVEVNQIENDITIKNPFNDVEVLSKYTGLKMHDALKIALDANGKALNSDNRYNAKFVIPQINEYYLGQFMYFLMLSVAYEGEIANVDAYNQPGVEIYKKFMKEEL
;
A
#
# COMPACT_ATOMS: atom_id res chain seq x y z
N GLN A 1 -2.15 12.65 8.86
CA GLN A 1 -3.52 12.24 8.50
C GLN A 1 -3.90 10.86 9.06
N HIS A 2 -2.98 9.88 9.02
CA HIS A 2 -3.24 8.52 9.51
C HIS A 2 -3.22 8.44 11.03
N GLN A 3 -2.35 9.17 11.70
CA GLN A 3 -2.20 9.17 13.16
C GLN A 3 -3.11 10.19 13.84
N GLU A 4 -3.32 11.38 13.26
CA GLU A 4 -4.06 12.49 13.87
C GLU A 4 -5.46 12.72 13.27
N GLY A 5 -5.77 12.08 12.15
CA GLY A 5 -7.06 12.22 11.47
C GLY A 5 -8.21 11.48 12.14
N LYS A 6 -9.41 11.63 11.60
CA LYS A 6 -10.61 10.94 12.09
C LYS A 6 -10.40 9.41 12.17
N ARG A 7 -10.95 8.79 13.23
CA ARG A 7 -10.88 7.34 13.51
C ARG A 7 -11.94 6.55 12.74
N ASN A 8 -12.13 6.82 11.47
CA ASN A 8 -13.13 6.19 10.61
C ASN A 8 -12.52 5.41 9.45
N LYS A 9 -11.29 4.94 9.61
CA LYS A 9 -10.56 4.21 8.58
C LYS A 9 -9.68 3.13 9.17
N ILE A 10 -9.44 2.10 8.41
CA ILE A 10 -8.44 1.07 8.66
C ILE A 10 -7.30 1.28 7.67
N ILE A 11 -6.07 1.30 8.17
CA ILE A 11 -4.89 1.42 7.32
C ILE A 11 -4.46 0.02 6.89
N GLN A 12 -4.30 -0.16 5.60
CA GLN A 12 -3.81 -1.41 5.03
C GLN A 12 -2.39 -1.19 4.49
N PHE A 13 -1.45 -1.95 5.04
CA PHE A 13 -0.07 -1.98 4.57
C PHE A 13 0.13 -3.11 3.57
N VAL A 14 1.03 -2.91 2.63
CA VAL A 14 1.51 -3.97 1.74
C VAL A 14 2.99 -4.15 2.02
N GLU A 15 3.36 -5.35 2.47
CA GLU A 15 4.75 -5.75 2.70
C GLU A 15 5.18 -6.77 1.65
N VAL A 16 6.38 -6.61 1.14
CA VAL A 16 7.02 -7.61 0.28
C VAL A 16 8.11 -8.31 1.09
N ASN A 17 8.08 -9.64 1.14
CA ASN A 17 9.04 -10.41 1.95
C ASN A 17 10.42 -10.48 1.31
N GLN A 18 10.49 -10.67 0.00
CA GLN A 18 11.74 -10.88 -0.72
C GLN A 18 11.83 -9.95 -1.92
N ILE A 19 12.98 -9.34 -2.09
CA ILE A 19 13.34 -8.54 -3.28
C ILE A 19 14.61 -9.13 -3.88
N GLU A 20 14.70 -9.16 -5.21
CA GLU A 20 15.87 -9.70 -5.92
C GLU A 20 17.08 -8.77 -5.84
N ASN A 21 16.83 -7.48 -6.00
CA ASN A 21 17.88 -6.46 -6.03
C ASN A 21 17.65 -5.46 -4.91
N ASP A 22 18.52 -5.46 -3.92
CA ASP A 22 18.48 -4.55 -2.79
C ASP A 22 19.66 -3.58 -2.82
N ILE A 23 19.44 -2.40 -2.31
CA ILE A 23 20.44 -1.34 -2.22
C ILE A 23 20.93 -1.26 -0.77
N THR A 24 22.24 -1.34 -0.58
CA THR A 24 22.86 -1.09 0.73
C THR A 24 23.16 0.39 0.89
N ILE A 25 22.74 0.96 2.01
CA ILE A 25 22.99 2.36 2.35
C ILE A 25 24.49 2.54 2.60
N LYS A 26 25.10 3.41 1.81
CA LYS A 26 26.50 3.81 1.95
C LYS A 26 26.56 5.17 2.65
N ASN A 27 27.54 5.34 3.54
CA ASN A 27 27.85 6.65 4.11
C ASN A 27 29.08 7.23 3.39
N PRO A 28 28.90 8.13 2.41
CA PRO A 28 30.01 8.78 1.74
C PRO A 28 30.66 9.88 2.61
N PHE A 29 30.03 10.26 3.72
CA PHE A 29 30.47 11.30 4.66
C PHE A 29 30.85 10.67 6.00
N ASN A 30 32.10 10.21 6.11
CA ASN A 30 32.60 9.45 7.28
C ASN A 30 32.54 10.23 8.60
N ASP A 31 32.40 11.54 8.54
CA ASP A 31 32.39 12.49 9.66
C ASP A 31 30.97 12.81 10.16
N VAL A 32 29.91 12.30 9.49
CA VAL A 32 28.54 12.51 9.93
C VAL A 32 28.05 11.33 10.78
N GLU A 33 28.20 11.46 12.10
CA GLU A 33 27.86 10.40 13.07
C GLU A 33 26.42 9.89 12.96
N VAL A 34 25.45 10.79 12.68
CA VAL A 34 24.04 10.42 12.52
C VAL A 34 23.81 9.43 11.38
N LEU A 35 24.60 9.53 10.30
CA LEU A 35 24.49 8.63 9.15
C LEU A 35 25.19 7.29 9.37
N SER A 36 26.12 7.22 10.32
CA SER A 36 26.85 5.98 10.62
C SER A 36 25.93 4.85 11.07
N LYS A 37 24.83 5.17 11.75
CA LYS A 37 23.83 4.20 12.23
C LYS A 37 23.10 3.47 11.10
N TYR A 38 23.06 4.06 9.92
CA TYR A 38 22.35 3.50 8.75
C TYR A 38 23.30 2.86 7.75
N THR A 39 24.61 3.02 7.95
CA THR A 39 25.62 2.46 7.04
C THR A 39 25.57 0.93 7.08
N GLY A 40 25.50 0.31 5.92
CA GLY A 40 25.38 -1.13 5.78
C GLY A 40 23.97 -1.70 5.88
N LEU A 41 22.98 -0.87 6.26
CA LEU A 41 21.58 -1.27 6.26
C LEU A 41 21.06 -1.42 4.83
N LYS A 42 20.33 -2.47 4.56
CA LYS A 42 19.64 -2.67 3.30
C LYS A 42 18.38 -1.81 3.24
N MET A 43 18.09 -1.22 2.08
CA MET A 43 16.89 -0.37 1.91
C MET A 43 15.61 -1.15 2.18
N HIS A 44 15.55 -2.40 1.81
CA HIS A 44 14.40 -3.27 2.10
C HIS A 44 14.18 -3.42 3.61
N ASP A 45 15.25 -3.69 4.36
CA ASP A 45 15.17 -3.81 5.82
C ASP A 45 14.76 -2.48 6.47
N ALA A 46 15.30 -1.35 5.98
CA ALA A 46 14.93 -0.03 6.44
C ALA A 46 13.43 0.25 6.23
N LEU A 47 12.90 -0.09 5.06
CA LEU A 47 11.49 0.08 4.74
C LEU A 47 10.61 -0.82 5.62
N LYS A 48 11.02 -2.05 5.86
CA LYS A 48 10.32 -3.00 6.74
C LYS A 48 10.28 -2.49 8.18
N ILE A 49 11.39 -2.00 8.70
CA ILE A 49 11.46 -1.39 10.04
C ILE A 49 10.49 -0.19 10.13
N ALA A 50 10.47 0.68 9.11
CA ALA A 50 9.59 1.84 9.08
C ALA A 50 8.10 1.42 9.03
N LEU A 51 7.76 0.40 8.25
CA LEU A 51 6.41 -0.15 8.15
C LEU A 51 5.95 -0.72 9.50
N ASP A 52 6.78 -1.54 10.15
CA ASP A 52 6.47 -2.13 11.44
C ASP A 52 6.35 -1.09 12.56
N ALA A 53 7.22 -0.08 12.54
CA ALA A 53 7.14 1.03 13.49
C ALA A 53 5.85 1.85 13.32
N ASN A 54 5.44 2.10 12.07
CA ASN A 54 4.18 2.79 11.77
C ASN A 54 2.97 1.97 12.23
N GLY A 55 2.94 0.67 11.98
CA GLY A 55 1.90 -0.23 12.47
C GLY A 55 1.80 -0.23 14.00
N LYS A 56 2.93 -0.30 14.71
CA LYS A 56 3.00 -0.20 16.17
C LYS A 56 2.48 1.13 16.68
N ALA A 57 2.86 2.25 16.03
CA ALA A 57 2.39 3.59 16.39
C ALA A 57 0.86 3.73 16.23
N LEU A 58 0.28 3.17 15.17
CA LEU A 58 -1.17 3.15 14.98
C LEU A 58 -1.85 2.33 16.09
N ASN A 59 -1.33 1.15 16.39
CA ASN A 59 -1.87 0.29 17.45
C ASN A 59 -1.81 0.93 18.83
N SER A 60 -0.74 1.67 19.15
CA SER A 60 -0.62 2.37 20.43
C SER A 60 -1.67 3.49 20.60
N ASP A 61 -2.19 4.02 19.50
CA ASP A 61 -3.28 4.99 19.45
C ASP A 61 -4.67 4.31 19.23
N ASN A 62 -4.78 3.00 19.40
CA ASN A 62 -6.00 2.23 19.14
C ASN A 62 -6.57 2.44 17.72
N ARG A 63 -5.70 2.56 16.73
CA ARG A 63 -6.08 2.63 15.32
C ARG A 63 -5.82 1.30 14.66
N TYR A 64 -6.87 0.70 14.15
CA TYR A 64 -6.77 -0.60 13.48
C TYR A 64 -5.97 -0.51 12.19
N ASN A 65 -5.12 -1.49 11.99
CA ASN A 65 -4.42 -1.67 10.73
C ASN A 65 -4.34 -3.16 10.37
N ALA A 66 -4.13 -3.42 9.11
CA ALA A 66 -3.94 -4.76 8.55
C ALA A 66 -2.72 -4.77 7.63
N LYS A 67 -2.19 -5.94 7.36
CA LYS A 67 -1.01 -6.10 6.49
C LYS A 67 -1.27 -7.21 5.47
N PHE A 68 -1.10 -6.88 4.20
CA PHE A 68 -0.96 -7.86 3.12
C PHE A 68 0.52 -8.18 2.96
N VAL A 69 0.86 -9.46 2.97
CA VAL A 69 2.24 -9.92 2.79
C VAL A 69 2.34 -10.60 1.44
N ILE A 70 3.12 -10.01 0.55
CA ILE A 70 3.43 -10.54 -0.78
C ILE A 70 4.79 -11.26 -0.68
N PRO A 71 4.91 -12.54 -1.07
CA PRO A 71 6.16 -13.28 -0.94
C PRO A 71 7.32 -12.63 -1.69
N GLN A 72 7.10 -12.19 -2.92
CA GLN A 72 8.07 -11.48 -3.75
C GLN A 72 7.38 -10.68 -4.85
N ILE A 73 8.08 -9.72 -5.45
CA ILE A 73 7.55 -8.96 -6.59
C ILE A 73 7.82 -9.76 -7.87
N ASN A 74 6.76 -10.32 -8.44
CA ASN A 74 6.74 -10.89 -9.79
C ASN A 74 5.32 -10.81 -10.36
N GLU A 75 5.17 -11.17 -11.63
CA GLU A 75 3.92 -11.08 -12.35
C GLU A 75 2.82 -11.94 -11.70
N TYR A 76 3.18 -13.09 -11.18
CA TYR A 76 2.25 -14.04 -10.55
C TYR A 76 1.65 -13.46 -9.27
N TYR A 77 2.47 -13.00 -8.31
CA TYR A 77 1.97 -12.46 -7.05
C TYR A 77 1.31 -11.10 -7.23
N LEU A 78 1.79 -10.29 -8.17
CA LEU A 78 1.14 -9.03 -8.51
C LEU A 78 -0.24 -9.29 -9.10
N GLY A 79 -0.38 -10.24 -10.03
CA GLY A 79 -1.65 -10.65 -10.61
C GLY A 79 -2.63 -11.17 -9.56
N GLN A 80 -2.17 -11.99 -8.62
CA GLN A 80 -2.99 -12.46 -7.50
C GLN A 80 -3.48 -11.31 -6.62
N PHE A 81 -2.60 -10.37 -6.29
CA PHE A 81 -2.97 -9.22 -5.45
C PHE A 81 -3.98 -8.30 -6.15
N MET A 82 -3.78 -8.01 -7.44
CA MET A 82 -4.73 -7.25 -8.24
C MET A 82 -6.09 -7.94 -8.31
N TYR A 83 -6.11 -9.25 -8.57
CA TYR A 83 -7.35 -10.03 -8.62
C TYR A 83 -8.07 -10.05 -7.26
N PHE A 84 -7.32 -10.20 -6.18
CA PHE A 84 -7.87 -10.08 -4.82
C PHE A 84 -8.56 -8.72 -4.59
N LEU A 85 -7.91 -7.61 -5.00
CA LEU A 85 -8.50 -6.28 -4.87
C LEU A 85 -9.76 -6.12 -5.74
N MET A 86 -9.77 -6.66 -6.95
CA MET A 86 -10.96 -6.66 -7.82
C MET A 86 -12.12 -7.45 -7.20
N LEU A 87 -11.84 -8.62 -6.62
CA LEU A 87 -12.84 -9.40 -5.91
C LEU A 87 -13.36 -8.68 -4.67
N SER A 88 -12.49 -8.00 -3.92
CA SER A 88 -12.93 -7.26 -2.73
C SER A 88 -13.93 -6.15 -3.07
N VAL A 89 -13.73 -5.44 -4.19
CA VAL A 89 -14.70 -4.45 -4.68
C VAL A 89 -16.05 -5.09 -5.03
N ALA A 90 -16.04 -6.28 -5.66
CA ALA A 90 -17.26 -7.00 -5.97
C ALA A 90 -18.03 -7.40 -4.69
N TYR A 91 -17.33 -7.93 -3.68
CA TYR A 91 -17.92 -8.28 -2.39
C TYR A 91 -18.42 -7.06 -1.61
N GLU A 92 -17.66 -5.96 -1.63
CA GLU A 92 -18.08 -4.69 -1.02
C GLU A 92 -19.37 -4.17 -1.67
N GLY A 93 -19.49 -4.25 -2.99
CA GLY A 93 -20.69 -3.89 -3.72
C GLY A 93 -21.90 -4.71 -3.28
N GLU A 94 -21.74 -6.03 -3.15
CA GLU A 94 -22.79 -6.92 -2.69
C GLU A 94 -23.22 -6.61 -1.24
N ILE A 95 -22.25 -6.41 -0.33
CA ILE A 95 -22.53 -6.06 1.07
C ILE A 95 -23.23 -4.70 1.18
N ALA A 96 -22.84 -3.74 0.33
CA ALA A 96 -23.43 -2.40 0.29
C ALA A 96 -24.76 -2.33 -0.50
N ASN A 97 -25.17 -3.43 -1.13
CA ASN A 97 -26.31 -3.50 -2.06
C ASN A 97 -26.19 -2.46 -3.18
N VAL A 98 -25.01 -2.36 -3.78
CA VAL A 98 -24.67 -1.46 -4.89
C VAL A 98 -24.15 -2.30 -6.06
N ASP A 99 -24.55 -1.96 -7.28
CA ASP A 99 -23.99 -2.60 -8.48
C ASP A 99 -22.54 -2.11 -8.71
N ALA A 100 -21.59 -2.96 -8.32
CA ALA A 100 -20.16 -2.67 -8.46
C ALA A 100 -19.65 -2.71 -9.92
N TYR A 101 -20.47 -3.24 -10.84
CA TYR A 101 -20.10 -3.42 -12.26
C TYR A 101 -20.67 -2.35 -13.16
N ASN A 102 -21.51 -1.47 -12.65
CA ASN A 102 -22.15 -0.41 -13.40
C ASN A 102 -21.71 0.97 -12.91
N GLN A 103 -21.38 1.85 -13.85
CA GLN A 103 -21.00 3.25 -13.57
C GLN A 103 -21.84 4.22 -14.42
N PRO A 104 -23.10 4.49 -14.05
CA PRO A 104 -23.98 5.33 -14.83
C PRO A 104 -23.39 6.71 -15.17
N GLY A 105 -22.64 7.32 -14.25
CA GLY A 105 -21.99 8.61 -14.49
C GLY A 105 -20.96 8.59 -15.62
N VAL A 106 -20.22 7.47 -15.74
CA VAL A 106 -19.23 7.28 -16.82
C VAL A 106 -19.94 7.08 -18.18
N GLU A 107 -21.06 6.38 -18.19
CA GLU A 107 -21.83 6.19 -19.43
C GLU A 107 -22.42 7.50 -19.95
N ILE A 108 -22.87 8.38 -19.07
CA ILE A 108 -23.32 9.75 -19.43
C ILE A 108 -22.15 10.53 -20.07
N TYR A 109 -20.98 10.53 -19.45
CA TYR A 109 -19.79 11.17 -19.99
C TYR A 109 -19.42 10.63 -21.38
N LYS A 110 -19.39 9.31 -21.54
CA LYS A 110 -19.10 8.67 -22.83
C LYS A 110 -20.10 9.06 -23.92
N LYS A 111 -21.37 9.21 -23.56
CA LYS A 111 -22.40 9.65 -24.50
C LYS A 111 -22.10 11.05 -25.02
N PHE A 112 -21.87 12.04 -24.16
CA PHE A 112 -21.53 13.39 -24.58
C PHE A 112 -20.24 13.45 -25.41
N MET A 113 -19.22 12.69 -25.02
CA MET A 113 -17.98 12.61 -25.78
C MET A 113 -18.20 12.09 -27.21
N LYS A 114 -19.13 11.13 -27.41
CA LYS A 114 -19.46 10.60 -28.74
C LYS A 114 -20.30 11.57 -29.59
N GLU A 115 -21.06 12.46 -28.96
CA GLU A 115 -21.86 13.46 -29.65
C GLU A 115 -21.01 14.63 -30.19
N GLU A 116 -19.83 14.84 -29.65
CA GLU A 116 -18.86 15.87 -30.06
C GLU A 116 -17.77 15.40 -31.02
N LEU A 117 -17.63 14.08 -31.23
CA LEU A 117 -16.68 13.47 -32.17
C LEU A 117 -17.32 13.21 -33.53
#